data_3ba46932b6df3464093cc21c0cc884a2
#
_entry.id   3ba46932b6df3464093cc21c0cc884a2
#
_cell.length_a   1.000
_cell.length_b   1.000
_cell.length_c   1.000
_cell.angle_alpha   90.00
_cell.angle_beta   90.00
_cell.angle_gamma   90.00
#
_symmetry.space_group_name_H-M   'P 1'
#
loop_
_entity.id
_entity.type
_entity.pdbx_description
1 polymer ?
#
loop_
_entity_poly.entity_id
_entity_poly.type
_entity_poly.pdbx_seq_one_letter_code
_entity_poly.pdbx_strand_id
1 'polypeptide(L)'
;MTLSVGVEEEFLVVDPVMGRPVPRAADLIGQVEAGPDGATVQPELSSAQVEAATGVCTTLGDLRKQLCSLRELLAVRARAAGVALESAGVPVVDAAAPVTPGDRFERMVLTYGQVLGDYRCCACQVHVGVPDRDTAITVMDRVRRWLPTLLAISVNSPLFDARDTGYGSWRMVLQSRLPRGGVPPRFG
;
A
#
# COMPACT_ATOMS: atom_id res chain seq x y z
N MET A 1 -15.77 18.30 17.39
CA MET A 1 -14.60 18.12 16.53
C MET A 1 -14.92 17.01 15.53
N THR A 2 -14.93 17.29 14.23
CA THR A 2 -15.23 16.27 13.22
C THR A 2 -13.92 15.54 12.89
N LEU A 3 -13.88 14.22 13.06
CA LEU A 3 -12.75 13.41 12.65
C LEU A 3 -12.71 13.37 11.11
N SER A 4 -11.52 13.47 10.54
CA SER A 4 -11.30 13.21 9.12
C SER A 4 -10.56 11.91 8.92
N VAL A 5 -10.81 11.26 7.79
CA VAL A 5 -10.22 9.98 7.43
C VAL A 5 -9.87 9.96 5.95
N GLY A 6 -8.79 9.28 5.61
CA GLY A 6 -8.39 8.96 4.24
C GLY A 6 -7.82 7.55 4.18
N VAL A 7 -7.77 6.97 3.00
CA VAL A 7 -7.21 5.64 2.78
C VAL A 7 -6.32 5.65 1.54
N GLU A 8 -5.18 4.99 1.66
CA GLU A 8 -4.31 4.62 0.54
C GLU A 8 -4.38 3.10 0.35
N GLU A 9 -4.61 2.65 -0.87
CA GLU A 9 -4.59 1.24 -1.24
C GLU A 9 -3.53 1.00 -2.31
N GLU A 10 -2.65 0.06 -2.05
CA GLU A 10 -1.64 -0.39 -3.00
C GLU A 10 -2.09 -1.70 -3.65
N PHE A 11 -1.82 -1.83 -4.95
CA PHE A 11 -2.15 -3.02 -5.73
C PHE A 11 -0.93 -3.48 -6.52
N LEU A 12 -0.78 -4.80 -6.63
CA LEU A 12 0.12 -5.41 -7.60
C LEU A 12 -0.55 -5.42 -8.98
N VAL A 13 0.20 -5.03 -10.00
CA VAL A 13 -0.18 -5.20 -11.40
C VAL A 13 0.37 -6.53 -11.85
N VAL A 14 -0.50 -7.46 -12.23
CA VAL A 14 -0.12 -8.84 -12.52
C VAL A 14 -0.59 -9.30 -13.91
N ASP A 15 0.12 -10.26 -14.46
CA ASP A 15 -0.35 -11.03 -15.61
C ASP A 15 -1.65 -11.78 -15.24
N PRO A 16 -2.73 -11.64 -16.02
CA PRO A 16 -4.04 -12.20 -15.65
C PRO A 16 -4.10 -13.74 -15.70
N VAL A 17 -3.14 -14.40 -16.35
CA VAL A 17 -3.09 -15.85 -16.47
C VAL A 17 -2.12 -16.45 -15.46
N MET A 18 -0.95 -15.88 -15.34
CA MET A 18 0.14 -16.41 -14.51
C MET A 18 0.15 -15.87 -13.09
N GLY A 19 -0.57 -14.77 -12.81
CA GLY A 19 -0.55 -14.09 -11.51
C GLY A 19 0.80 -13.47 -11.12
N ARG A 20 1.73 -13.34 -12.07
CA ARG A 20 3.06 -12.76 -11.83
C ARG A 20 3.02 -11.25 -11.92
N PRO A 21 3.70 -10.52 -11.02
CA PRO A 21 3.90 -9.08 -11.17
C PRO A 21 4.50 -8.72 -12.53
N VAL A 22 3.94 -7.69 -13.16
CA VAL A 22 4.41 -7.16 -14.45
C VAL A 22 4.66 -5.65 -14.34
N PRO A 23 5.76 -5.11 -14.92
CA PRO A 23 6.17 -3.72 -14.76
C PRO A 23 5.33 -2.78 -15.64
N ARG A 24 4.02 -2.74 -15.42
CA ARG A 24 3.05 -2.00 -16.22
C ARG A 24 2.16 -1.05 -15.41
N ALA A 25 2.58 -0.68 -14.20
CA ALA A 25 1.83 0.27 -13.38
C ALA A 25 1.64 1.63 -14.07
N ALA A 26 2.61 2.09 -14.85
CA ALA A 26 2.53 3.34 -15.60
C ALA A 26 1.32 3.39 -16.57
N ASP A 27 0.90 2.25 -17.11
CA ASP A 27 -0.25 2.17 -18.03
C ASP A 27 -1.58 2.46 -17.29
N LEU A 28 -1.62 2.27 -15.96
CA LEU A 28 -2.79 2.45 -15.13
C LEU A 28 -2.88 3.85 -14.53
N ILE A 29 -1.75 4.55 -14.41
CA ILE A 29 -1.69 5.85 -13.76
C ILE A 29 -2.31 6.94 -14.64
N GLY A 30 -2.02 6.93 -15.95
CA GLY A 30 -2.54 7.90 -16.91
C GLY A 30 -2.08 9.33 -16.62
N GLN A 31 -2.65 10.31 -17.31
CA GLN A 31 -2.57 11.70 -16.89
C GLN A 31 -3.52 11.88 -15.70
N VAL A 32 -2.99 11.83 -14.49
CA VAL A 32 -3.78 12.03 -13.28
C VAL A 32 -3.98 13.53 -13.08
N GLU A 33 -5.09 14.05 -13.59
CA GLU A 33 -5.73 15.15 -12.90
C GLU A 33 -6.17 14.61 -11.54
N ALA A 34 -5.86 15.32 -10.46
CA ALA A 34 -6.41 15.00 -9.15
C ALA A 34 -7.90 14.76 -9.32
N GLY A 35 -8.38 13.56 -8.96
CA GLY A 35 -9.78 13.22 -9.06
C GLY A 35 -10.64 14.20 -8.26
N PRO A 36 -11.95 14.21 -8.45
CA PRO A 36 -12.83 14.99 -7.61
C PRO A 36 -12.53 14.67 -6.15
N ASP A 37 -12.57 15.67 -5.30
CA ASP A 37 -12.32 15.54 -3.86
C ASP A 37 -10.86 15.23 -3.44
N GLY A 38 -9.88 15.42 -4.31
CA GLY A 38 -8.45 15.24 -3.98
C GLY A 38 -7.96 13.80 -4.02
N ALA A 39 -8.74 12.87 -4.59
CA ALA A 39 -8.30 11.48 -4.81
C ALA A 39 -7.19 11.41 -5.87
N THR A 40 -6.23 10.51 -5.69
CA THR A 40 -5.08 10.35 -6.59
C THR A 40 -4.80 8.88 -6.92
N VAL A 41 -4.14 8.66 -8.05
CA VAL A 41 -3.51 7.38 -8.41
C VAL A 41 -2.06 7.68 -8.76
N GLN A 42 -1.12 6.98 -8.13
CA GLN A 42 0.30 7.30 -8.25
C GLN A 42 1.18 6.05 -8.31
N PRO A 43 2.44 6.20 -8.81
CA PRO A 43 3.38 5.10 -8.83
C PRO A 43 3.88 4.77 -7.43
N GLU A 44 4.20 3.49 -7.19
CA GLU A 44 4.88 3.02 -5.99
C GLU A 44 6.32 2.57 -6.33
N LEU A 45 7.08 2.10 -5.33
CA LEU A 45 8.49 1.72 -5.43
C LEU A 45 8.77 0.74 -6.58
N SER A 46 7.91 -0.25 -6.76
CA SER A 46 8.01 -1.20 -7.86
C SER A 46 7.18 -0.73 -9.06
N SER A 47 7.74 -0.81 -10.26
CA SER A 47 7.02 -0.54 -11.51
C SER A 47 5.85 -1.51 -11.77
N ALA A 48 5.71 -2.55 -10.95
CA ALA A 48 4.55 -3.45 -10.90
C ALA A 48 3.55 -3.11 -9.79
N GLN A 49 3.63 -1.92 -9.18
CA GLN A 49 2.74 -1.48 -8.11
C GLN A 49 2.12 -0.12 -8.42
N VAL A 50 0.86 0.02 -8.08
CA VAL A 50 0.11 1.28 -8.18
C VAL A 50 -0.58 1.56 -6.85
N GLU A 51 -0.54 2.81 -6.42
CA GLU A 51 -1.23 3.30 -5.23
C GLU A 51 -2.43 4.17 -5.63
N ALA A 52 -3.55 3.96 -4.95
CA ALA A 52 -4.73 4.80 -5.04
C ALA A 52 -5.03 5.42 -3.68
N ALA A 53 -5.05 6.74 -3.61
CA ALA A 53 -5.33 7.49 -2.38
C ALA A 53 -6.67 8.24 -2.50
N THR A 54 -7.50 8.13 -1.47
CA THR A 54 -8.71 8.98 -1.37
C THR A 54 -8.31 10.40 -0.97
N GLY A 55 -9.17 11.35 -1.26
CA GLY A 55 -9.12 12.63 -0.58
C GLY A 55 -9.55 12.52 0.89
N VAL A 56 -9.52 13.66 1.57
CA VAL A 56 -9.93 13.74 2.98
C VAL A 56 -11.44 13.63 3.09
N CYS A 57 -11.91 12.62 3.82
CA CYS A 57 -13.33 12.37 4.06
C CYS A 57 -13.70 12.70 5.51
N THR A 58 -14.94 13.15 5.74
CA THR A 58 -15.48 13.40 7.08
C THR A 58 -16.56 12.39 7.45
N THR A 59 -16.99 11.55 6.51
CA THR A 59 -17.94 10.46 6.73
C THR A 59 -17.40 9.14 6.13
N LEU A 60 -17.75 8.02 6.76
CA LEU A 60 -17.45 6.69 6.20
C LEU A 60 -18.20 6.42 4.88
N GLY A 61 -19.35 7.07 4.68
CA GLY A 61 -20.11 6.99 3.43
C GLY A 61 -19.34 7.57 2.24
N ASP A 62 -18.72 8.73 2.42
CA ASP A 62 -17.92 9.37 1.37
C ASP A 62 -16.61 8.62 1.14
N LEU A 63 -15.95 8.16 2.21
CA LEU A 63 -14.78 7.30 2.11
C LEU A 63 -15.07 6.05 1.26
N ARG A 64 -16.17 5.36 1.55
CA ARG A 64 -16.59 4.18 0.78
C ARG A 64 -16.84 4.51 -0.70
N LYS A 65 -17.52 5.62 -0.99
CA LYS A 65 -17.76 6.04 -2.37
C LYS A 65 -16.45 6.26 -3.13
N GLN A 66 -15.51 7.00 -2.54
CA GLN A 66 -14.22 7.27 -3.16
C GLN A 66 -13.42 5.99 -3.39
N LEU A 67 -13.34 5.08 -2.40
CA LEU A 67 -12.69 3.78 -2.57
C LEU A 67 -13.30 2.95 -3.69
N CYS A 68 -14.64 2.87 -3.76
CA CYS A 68 -15.32 2.16 -4.84
C CYS A 68 -15.00 2.76 -6.21
N SER A 69 -15.02 4.09 -6.32
CA SER A 69 -14.72 4.80 -7.58
C SER A 69 -13.28 4.61 -8.02
N LEU A 70 -12.31 4.67 -7.10
CA LEU A 70 -10.89 4.43 -7.40
C LEU A 70 -10.64 2.99 -7.86
N ARG A 71 -11.22 2.02 -7.17
CA ARG A 71 -11.12 0.60 -7.56
C ARG A 71 -11.76 0.33 -8.93
N GLU A 72 -12.92 0.92 -9.21
CA GLU A 72 -13.56 0.82 -10.52
C GLU A 72 -12.71 1.44 -11.63
N LEU A 73 -12.18 2.63 -11.41
CA LEU A 73 -11.25 3.31 -12.32
C LEU A 73 -10.05 2.43 -12.65
N LEU A 74 -9.37 1.93 -11.63
CA LEU A 74 -8.21 1.06 -11.79
C LEU A 74 -8.56 -0.25 -12.50
N ALA A 75 -9.71 -0.87 -12.17
CA ALA A 75 -10.17 -2.09 -12.83
C ALA A 75 -10.49 -1.88 -14.31
N VAL A 76 -11.05 -0.72 -14.69
CA VAL A 76 -11.28 -0.35 -16.10
C VAL A 76 -9.95 -0.19 -16.84
N ARG A 77 -9.01 0.53 -16.24
CA ARG A 77 -7.67 0.74 -16.84
C ARG A 77 -6.89 -0.57 -16.97
N ALA A 78 -6.92 -1.42 -15.95
CA ALA A 78 -6.25 -2.72 -15.97
C ALA A 78 -6.79 -3.61 -17.10
N ARG A 79 -8.12 -3.69 -17.27
CA ARG A 79 -8.74 -4.41 -18.38
C ARG A 79 -8.30 -3.85 -19.73
N ALA A 80 -8.29 -2.53 -19.92
CA ALA A 80 -7.86 -1.88 -21.15
C ALA A 80 -6.38 -2.15 -21.46
N ALA A 81 -5.54 -2.23 -20.41
CA ALA A 81 -4.14 -2.57 -20.53
C ALA A 81 -3.86 -4.08 -20.66
N GLY A 82 -4.86 -4.95 -20.53
CA GLY A 82 -4.67 -6.41 -20.58
C GLY A 82 -3.92 -6.97 -19.37
N VAL A 83 -4.02 -6.33 -18.22
CA VAL A 83 -3.44 -6.78 -16.95
C VAL A 83 -4.54 -6.96 -15.88
N ALA A 84 -4.19 -7.57 -14.75
CA ALA A 84 -5.05 -7.67 -13.59
C ALA A 84 -4.46 -6.92 -12.39
N LEU A 85 -5.29 -6.66 -11.39
CA LEU A 85 -4.88 -6.09 -10.11
C LEU A 85 -5.06 -7.11 -9.00
N GLU A 86 -4.06 -7.23 -8.15
CA GLU A 86 -4.10 -8.08 -6.97
C GLU A 86 -3.94 -7.23 -5.71
N SER A 87 -4.89 -7.37 -4.77
CA SER A 87 -4.85 -6.76 -3.46
C SER A 87 -4.34 -7.78 -2.44
N ALA A 88 -3.03 -8.00 -2.42
CA ALA A 88 -2.36 -8.92 -1.50
C ALA A 88 -1.19 -8.20 -0.81
N GLY A 89 -0.85 -8.64 0.40
CA GLY A 89 0.24 -8.02 1.16
C GLY A 89 1.61 -8.20 0.51
N VAL A 90 1.80 -9.30 -0.23
CA VAL A 90 2.97 -9.62 -1.05
C VAL A 90 2.53 -10.45 -2.26
N PRO A 91 3.29 -10.47 -3.37
CA PRO A 91 2.95 -11.33 -4.51
C PRO A 91 3.01 -12.81 -4.14
N VAL A 92 2.00 -13.58 -4.54
CA VAL A 92 1.96 -15.04 -4.34
C VAL A 92 3.03 -15.71 -5.20
N VAL A 93 3.14 -15.32 -6.46
CA VAL A 93 4.18 -15.77 -7.37
C VAL A 93 5.15 -14.61 -7.57
N ASP A 94 6.38 -14.77 -7.11
CA ASP A 94 7.35 -13.70 -7.25
C ASP A 94 7.85 -13.54 -8.69
N ALA A 95 8.03 -12.30 -9.10
CA ALA A 95 8.75 -11.91 -10.30
C ALA A 95 9.48 -10.60 -10.05
N ALA A 96 10.72 -10.52 -10.50
CA ALA A 96 11.48 -9.28 -10.42
C ALA A 96 10.77 -8.21 -11.26
N ALA A 97 10.50 -7.06 -10.65
CA ALA A 97 10.05 -5.88 -11.34
C ALA A 97 11.05 -4.74 -11.06
N PRO A 98 11.36 -3.91 -12.06
CA PRO A 98 12.25 -2.76 -11.86
C PRO A 98 11.70 -1.80 -10.81
N VAL A 99 12.62 -1.07 -10.18
CA VAL A 99 12.25 0.09 -9.38
C VAL A 99 11.64 1.15 -10.30
N THR A 100 10.59 1.79 -9.86
CA THR A 100 9.97 2.91 -10.57
C THR A 100 11.00 4.04 -10.73
N PRO A 101 11.19 4.58 -11.94
CA PRO A 101 12.11 5.69 -12.14
C PRO A 101 11.69 6.94 -11.34
N GLY A 102 12.66 7.64 -10.77
CA GLY A 102 12.47 8.91 -10.08
C GLY A 102 13.36 9.07 -8.86
N ASP A 103 13.75 10.31 -8.57
CA ASP A 103 14.71 10.71 -7.52
C ASP A 103 14.35 10.14 -6.12
N ARG A 104 13.04 10.07 -5.81
CA ARG A 104 12.57 9.53 -4.53
C ARG A 104 12.95 8.07 -4.37
N PHE A 105 12.67 7.26 -5.39
CA PHE A 105 12.89 5.81 -5.36
C PHE A 105 14.37 5.47 -5.53
N GLU A 106 15.10 6.21 -6.34
CA GLU A 106 16.55 6.07 -6.48
C GLU A 106 17.27 6.33 -5.15
N ARG A 107 16.88 7.40 -4.43
CA ARG A 107 17.42 7.65 -3.07
C ARG A 107 17.07 6.53 -2.09
N MET A 108 15.89 5.92 -2.18
CA MET A 108 15.55 4.76 -1.33
C MET A 108 16.48 3.58 -1.62
N VAL A 109 16.71 3.27 -2.90
CA VAL A 109 17.64 2.19 -3.30
C VAL A 109 19.05 2.46 -2.82
N LEU A 110 19.55 3.69 -2.97
CA LEU A 110 20.88 4.08 -2.47
C LEU A 110 20.99 3.96 -0.94
N THR A 111 19.91 4.26 -0.21
CA THR A 111 19.90 4.24 1.25
C THR A 111 19.79 2.83 1.82
N TYR A 112 18.95 1.99 1.24
CA TYR A 112 18.59 0.68 1.81
C TYR A 112 19.19 -0.51 1.06
N GLY A 113 19.73 -0.31 -0.13
CA GLY A 113 20.43 -1.34 -0.91
C GLY A 113 19.62 -2.63 -1.05
N GLN A 114 20.27 -3.75 -0.72
CA GLN A 114 19.67 -5.10 -0.84
C GLN A 114 18.42 -5.33 0.03
N VAL A 115 18.20 -4.52 1.07
CA VAL A 115 16.97 -4.63 1.88
C VAL A 115 15.71 -4.39 1.07
N LEU A 116 15.82 -3.57 0.00
CA LEU A 116 14.72 -3.32 -0.93
C LEU A 116 14.64 -4.33 -2.07
N GLY A 117 15.64 -5.18 -2.27
CA GLY A 117 15.69 -6.12 -3.39
C GLY A 117 14.48 -7.04 -3.48
N ASP A 118 14.03 -7.54 -2.32
CA ASP A 118 12.86 -8.43 -2.19
C ASP A 118 11.63 -7.71 -1.63
N TYR A 119 11.69 -6.38 -1.50
CA TYR A 119 10.61 -5.63 -0.88
C TYR A 119 9.52 -5.33 -1.91
N ARG A 120 8.51 -6.20 -1.96
CA ARG A 120 7.32 -6.08 -2.82
C ARG A 120 6.07 -6.16 -1.96
N CYS A 121 6.00 -5.25 -0.98
CA CYS A 121 4.87 -5.21 -0.06
C CYS A 121 3.83 -4.22 -0.57
N CYS A 122 2.56 -4.61 -0.54
CA CYS A 122 1.43 -3.70 -0.68
C CYS A 122 0.78 -3.44 0.67
N ALA A 123 0.28 -2.24 0.85
CA ALA A 123 -0.40 -1.80 2.05
C ALA A 123 -1.84 -1.33 1.75
N CYS A 124 -2.66 -1.35 2.79
CA CYS A 124 -3.84 -0.51 2.90
C CYS A 124 -3.64 0.35 4.14
N GLN A 125 -3.46 1.65 3.95
CA GLN A 125 -3.17 2.60 5.02
C GLN A 125 -4.40 3.41 5.34
N VAL A 126 -4.83 3.41 6.61
CA VAL A 126 -5.94 4.25 7.08
C VAL A 126 -5.36 5.44 7.83
N HIS A 127 -5.58 6.63 7.29
CA HIS A 127 -5.16 7.90 7.87
C HIS A 127 -6.31 8.49 8.68
N VAL A 128 -6.02 8.89 9.90
CA VAL A 128 -6.98 9.57 10.78
C VAL A 128 -6.44 10.95 11.12
N GLY A 129 -7.19 11.97 10.77
CA GLY A 129 -6.83 13.35 11.07
C GLY A 129 -6.95 13.66 12.56
N VAL A 130 -5.90 14.26 13.11
CA VAL A 130 -5.85 14.75 14.50
C VAL A 130 -5.48 16.24 14.51
N PRO A 131 -5.88 17.01 15.55
CA PRO A 131 -5.73 18.46 15.53
C PRO A 131 -4.28 18.94 15.65
N ASP A 132 -3.44 18.18 16.33
CA ASP A 132 -2.08 18.58 16.67
C ASP A 132 -1.19 17.38 16.94
N ARG A 133 0.11 17.65 17.06
CA ARG A 133 1.15 16.65 17.26
C ARG A 133 1.04 15.92 18.61
N ASP A 134 0.67 16.61 19.66
CA ASP A 134 0.59 16.02 21.01
C ASP A 134 -0.56 15.03 21.09
N THR A 135 -1.68 15.37 20.44
CA THR A 135 -2.79 14.43 20.23
C THR A 135 -2.36 13.23 19.42
N ALA A 136 -1.58 13.40 18.33
CA ALA A 136 -1.07 12.30 17.52
C ALA A 136 -0.21 11.33 18.34
N ILE A 137 0.71 11.84 19.16
CA ILE A 137 1.56 11.05 20.06
C ILE A 137 0.71 10.28 21.06
N THR A 138 -0.27 10.96 21.68
CA THR A 138 -1.18 10.32 22.65
C THR A 138 -1.99 9.18 22.00
N VAL A 139 -2.50 9.38 20.79
CA VAL A 139 -3.23 8.36 20.03
C VAL A 139 -2.31 7.19 19.71
N MET A 140 -1.10 7.45 19.22
CA MET A 140 -0.11 6.43 18.88
C MET A 140 0.23 5.56 20.10
N ASP A 141 0.44 6.15 21.28
CA ASP A 141 0.70 5.40 22.50
C ASP A 141 -0.49 4.52 22.92
N ARG A 142 -1.70 5.01 22.74
CA ARG A 142 -2.92 4.23 23.05
C ARG A 142 -3.18 3.10 22.07
N VAL A 143 -2.89 3.30 20.77
CA VAL A 143 -3.09 2.31 19.72
C VAL A 143 -2.09 1.15 19.84
N ARG A 144 -0.90 1.36 20.44
CA ARG A 144 0.14 0.31 20.58
C ARG A 144 -0.41 -1.02 21.12
N ARG A 145 -1.29 -0.99 22.12
CA ARG A 145 -1.90 -2.21 22.70
C ARG A 145 -2.82 -2.96 21.73
N TRP A 146 -3.28 -2.28 20.67
CA TRP A 146 -4.15 -2.84 19.65
C TRP A 146 -3.40 -3.37 18.43
N LEU A 147 -2.09 -3.07 18.30
CA LEU A 147 -1.29 -3.50 17.15
C LEU A 147 -1.33 -5.00 16.89
N PRO A 148 -1.27 -5.89 17.89
CA PRO A 148 -1.40 -7.32 17.66
C PRO A 148 -2.79 -7.71 17.08
N THR A 149 -3.85 -7.07 17.57
CA THR A 149 -5.21 -7.30 17.05
C THR A 149 -5.36 -6.78 15.63
N LEU A 150 -4.84 -5.58 15.35
CA LEU A 150 -4.85 -5.00 14.00
C LEU A 150 -4.05 -5.87 13.02
N LEU A 151 -2.90 -6.39 13.45
CA LEU A 151 -2.14 -7.34 12.65
C LEU A 151 -2.96 -8.60 12.39
N ALA A 152 -3.57 -9.21 13.43
CA ALA A 152 -4.33 -10.44 13.29
C ALA A 152 -5.51 -10.34 12.31
N ILE A 153 -6.22 -9.20 12.27
CA ILE A 153 -7.33 -8.99 11.34
C ILE A 153 -6.90 -8.57 9.93
N SER A 154 -5.65 -8.13 9.75
CA SER A 154 -5.13 -7.63 8.47
C SER A 154 -4.21 -8.62 7.76
N VAL A 155 -3.96 -9.81 8.33
CA VAL A 155 -3.10 -10.83 7.71
C VAL A 155 -3.72 -11.34 6.40
N ASN A 156 -2.95 -11.27 5.31
CA ASN A 156 -3.38 -11.74 3.99
C ASN A 156 -2.21 -12.16 3.09
N SER A 157 -1.06 -12.55 3.67
CA SER A 157 0.13 -12.90 2.90
C SER A 157 0.83 -14.15 3.44
N PRO A 158 0.13 -15.32 3.48
CA PRO A 158 0.73 -16.57 3.94
C PRO A 158 1.67 -17.20 2.91
N LEU A 159 1.49 -16.85 1.63
CA LEU A 159 2.28 -17.38 0.53
C LEU A 159 3.29 -16.34 0.03
N PHE A 160 4.50 -16.80 -0.32
CA PHE A 160 5.51 -16.00 -0.99
C PHE A 160 6.36 -16.92 -1.88
N ASP A 161 6.65 -16.50 -3.11
CA ASP A 161 7.35 -17.29 -4.12
C ASP A 161 6.74 -18.70 -4.29
N ALA A 162 5.42 -18.74 -4.41
CA ALA A 162 4.61 -19.95 -4.53
C ALA A 162 4.79 -20.98 -3.40
N ARG A 163 5.25 -20.56 -2.22
CA ARG A 163 5.49 -21.41 -1.06
C ARG A 163 4.69 -20.92 0.14
N ASP A 164 4.22 -21.86 0.95
CA ASP A 164 3.72 -21.55 2.29
C ASP A 164 4.89 -21.11 3.18
N THR A 165 4.80 -19.91 3.72
CA THR A 165 5.84 -19.32 4.57
C THR A 165 5.72 -19.74 6.03
N GLY A 166 4.62 -20.38 6.44
CA GLY A 166 4.31 -20.66 7.83
C GLY A 166 3.86 -19.43 8.65
N TYR A 167 3.69 -18.27 8.01
CA TYR A 167 3.25 -17.01 8.63
C TYR A 167 1.93 -16.56 8.00
N GLY A 168 1.03 -15.99 8.80
CA GLY A 168 -0.19 -15.37 8.27
C GLY A 168 0.09 -14.05 7.53
N SER A 169 1.19 -13.37 7.85
CA SER A 169 1.65 -12.15 7.21
C SER A 169 3.15 -12.16 6.92
N TRP A 170 3.55 -12.67 5.76
CA TRP A 170 4.93 -12.55 5.30
C TRP A 170 5.31 -11.09 5.04
N ARG A 171 4.35 -10.26 4.65
CA ARG A 171 4.52 -8.81 4.56
C ARG A 171 5.11 -8.23 5.84
N MET A 172 4.64 -8.64 7.01
CA MET A 172 5.17 -8.14 8.28
C MET A 172 6.64 -8.54 8.49
N VAL A 173 7.03 -9.75 8.05
CA VAL A 173 8.43 -10.20 8.10
C VAL A 173 9.31 -9.35 7.20
N LEU A 174 8.88 -9.04 5.97
CA LEU A 174 9.63 -8.17 5.06
C LEU A 174 9.69 -6.73 5.60
N GLN A 175 8.59 -6.20 6.12
CA GLN A 175 8.51 -4.86 6.70
C GLN A 175 9.47 -4.70 7.88
N SER A 176 9.66 -5.73 8.70
CA SER A 176 10.55 -5.67 9.88
C SER A 176 12.04 -5.51 9.54
N ARG A 177 12.42 -5.72 8.27
CA ARG A 177 13.80 -5.48 7.79
C ARG A 177 14.11 -3.99 7.62
N LEU A 178 13.08 -3.14 7.54
CA LEU A 178 13.26 -1.70 7.40
C LEU A 178 13.37 -1.04 8.78
N PRO A 179 14.21 0.00 8.95
CA PRO A 179 14.41 0.68 10.24
C PRO A 179 13.13 1.26 10.85
N ARG A 180 12.15 1.61 10.02
CA ARG A 180 10.83 2.10 10.45
C ARG A 180 9.82 0.97 10.74
N GLY A 181 10.20 -0.30 10.49
CA GLY A 181 9.38 -1.45 10.81
C GLY A 181 9.38 -1.73 12.31
N GLY A 182 8.21 -1.96 12.89
CA GLY A 182 8.08 -2.32 14.29
C GLY A 182 7.15 -1.42 15.09
N VAL A 183 7.17 -1.64 16.40
CA VAL A 183 6.34 -0.87 17.34
C VAL A 183 7.01 0.48 17.61
N PRO A 184 6.33 1.62 17.39
CA PRO A 184 6.92 2.93 17.67
C PRO A 184 7.35 3.05 19.14
N PRO A 185 8.41 3.80 19.46
CA PRO A 185 8.82 4.05 20.84
C PRO A 185 7.72 4.83 21.60
N ARG A 186 7.76 4.76 22.94
CA ARG A 186 6.97 5.68 23.75
C ARG A 186 7.68 7.02 23.79
N PHE A 187 6.92 8.05 23.58
CA PHE A 187 7.37 9.43 23.79
C PHE A 187 6.84 9.87 25.15
N GLY A 188 7.75 10.05 26.11
CA GLY A 188 7.46 10.53 27.47
C GLY A 188 7.17 12.01 27.51
#